data_40106801179821cab18f9dddfcd58a46
#
_entry.id   40106801179821cab18f9dddfcd58a46
#
_cell.length_a   1.000
_cell.length_b   1.000
_cell.length_c   1.000
_cell.angle_alpha   90.00
_cell.angle_beta   90.00
_cell.angle_gamma   90.00
#
_symmetry.space_group_name_H-M   'P 1'
#
loop_
_entity.id
_entity.type
_entity.pdbx_description
1 polymer ?
#
loop_
_entity_poly.entity_id
_entity_poly.type
_entity_poly.pdbx_seq_one_letter_code
_entity_poly.pdbx_strand_id
1 'polypeptide(L)'
;MALVNEPDALQRFDCDTEADQALAAAAAAVTAGRCIVLPTDTVYGIGANAFDPAAVQGLLDAKQRGRDMPPPVLIAEPSMLRAIADEVPEGAAALAKALWPGALTLVLKAQAKSGMDLGETQGTIAVRVPDHEGARTDRKSVV
;
A
#
# COMPACT_ATOMS: atom_id res chain seq x y z
N MET A 1 15.75 -17.97 -32.09
CA MET A 1 14.46 -18.16 -31.45
C MET A 1 14.52 -17.51 -30.06
N ALA A 2 13.93 -16.36 -29.90
CA ALA A 2 13.93 -15.67 -28.61
C ALA A 2 12.99 -16.44 -27.70
N LEU A 3 13.51 -16.97 -26.61
CA LEU A 3 12.69 -17.42 -25.48
C LEU A 3 11.99 -16.18 -24.92
N VAL A 4 10.72 -16.01 -25.26
CA VAL A 4 9.86 -15.11 -24.52
C VAL A 4 9.83 -15.69 -23.11
N ASN A 5 10.47 -15.00 -22.14
CA ASN A 5 10.24 -15.29 -20.73
C ASN A 5 8.73 -15.21 -20.55
N GLU A 6 8.10 -16.34 -20.29
CA GLU A 6 6.71 -16.33 -19.82
C GLU A 6 6.67 -15.41 -18.61
N PRO A 7 5.75 -14.43 -18.57
CA PRO A 7 5.57 -13.64 -17.37
C PRO A 7 5.33 -14.63 -16.23
N ASP A 8 6.04 -14.44 -15.13
CA ASP A 8 5.90 -15.25 -13.91
C ASP A 8 4.41 -15.57 -13.73
N ALA A 9 4.06 -16.85 -13.78
CA ALA A 9 2.67 -17.28 -13.72
C ALA A 9 2.03 -16.65 -12.49
N LEU A 10 0.88 -16.00 -12.67
CA LEU A 10 0.15 -15.35 -11.58
C LEU A 10 -0.14 -16.40 -10.50
N GLN A 11 0.54 -16.28 -9.36
CA GLN A 11 0.27 -17.11 -8.20
C GLN A 11 -0.98 -16.60 -7.49
N ARG A 12 -1.87 -17.50 -7.14
CA ARG A 12 -3.12 -17.20 -6.44
C ARG A 12 -3.22 -18.05 -5.20
N PHE A 13 -3.54 -17.43 -4.07
CA PHE A 13 -3.68 -18.07 -2.77
C PHE A 13 -5.06 -17.79 -2.19
N ASP A 14 -5.58 -18.76 -1.47
CA ASP A 14 -6.76 -18.60 -0.63
C ASP A 14 -6.32 -18.06 0.74
N CYS A 15 -6.74 -16.82 1.07
CA CYS A 15 -6.32 -16.16 2.30
C CYS A 15 -6.87 -16.81 3.58
N ASP A 16 -7.91 -17.62 3.48
CA ASP A 16 -8.51 -18.30 4.64
C ASP A 16 -7.80 -19.63 4.94
N THR A 17 -7.35 -20.34 3.89
CA THR A 17 -6.77 -21.69 4.02
C THR A 17 -5.26 -21.73 3.81
N GLU A 18 -4.68 -20.72 3.15
CA GLU A 18 -3.26 -20.64 2.75
C GLU A 18 -2.59 -19.34 3.25
N ALA A 19 -3.05 -18.75 4.35
CA ALA A 19 -2.63 -17.43 4.84
C ALA A 19 -1.10 -17.27 4.96
N ASP A 20 -0.41 -18.24 5.55
CA ASP A 20 1.04 -18.18 5.73
C ASP A 20 1.80 -18.20 4.39
N GLN A 21 1.34 -19.03 3.45
CA GLN A 21 1.93 -19.11 2.11
C GLN A 21 1.65 -17.83 1.32
N ALA A 22 0.44 -17.30 1.41
CA ALA A 22 0.04 -16.05 0.79
C ALA A 22 0.91 -14.88 1.28
N LEU A 23 1.11 -14.76 2.59
CA LEU A 23 1.94 -13.72 3.20
C LEU A 23 3.41 -13.83 2.79
N ALA A 24 3.96 -15.05 2.80
CA ALA A 24 5.35 -15.28 2.38
C ALA A 24 5.55 -14.91 0.90
N ALA A 25 4.63 -15.31 0.02
CA ALA A 25 4.67 -14.99 -1.40
C ALA A 25 4.50 -13.48 -1.66
N ALA A 26 3.58 -12.83 -0.95
CA ALA A 26 3.35 -11.39 -1.03
C ALA A 26 4.60 -10.60 -0.58
N ALA A 27 5.18 -10.94 0.54
CA ALA A 27 6.41 -10.32 1.05
C ALA A 27 7.58 -10.48 0.07
N ALA A 28 7.76 -11.66 -0.52
CA ALA A 28 8.79 -11.90 -1.52
C ALA A 28 8.56 -11.07 -2.80
N ALA A 29 7.30 -10.98 -3.28
CA ALA A 29 6.95 -10.20 -4.46
C ALA A 29 7.19 -8.69 -4.23
N VAL A 30 6.73 -8.15 -3.10
CA VAL A 30 6.91 -6.74 -2.73
C VAL A 30 8.40 -6.40 -2.55
N THR A 31 9.17 -7.28 -1.93
CA THR A 31 10.64 -7.11 -1.77
C THR A 31 11.36 -7.13 -3.13
N ALA A 32 10.85 -7.87 -4.10
CA ALA A 32 11.36 -7.91 -5.47
C ALA A 32 10.86 -6.76 -6.36
N GLY A 33 10.18 -5.75 -5.79
CA GLY A 33 9.63 -4.60 -6.53
C GLY A 33 8.40 -4.90 -7.40
N ARG A 34 7.76 -6.06 -7.16
CA ARG A 34 6.56 -6.46 -7.90
C ARG A 34 5.29 -5.98 -7.21
N CYS A 35 4.23 -5.82 -7.99
CA CYS A 35 2.90 -5.56 -7.48
C CYS A 35 2.23 -6.86 -7.00
N ILE A 36 1.36 -6.71 -6.00
CA ILE A 36 0.48 -7.77 -5.49
C ILE A 36 -0.97 -7.32 -5.58
N VAL A 37 -1.89 -8.27 -5.61
CA VAL A 37 -3.32 -8.04 -5.40
C VAL A 37 -3.67 -8.56 -4.03
N LEU A 38 -4.29 -7.72 -3.22
CA LEU A 38 -4.64 -8.05 -1.84
C LEU A 38 -6.11 -7.71 -1.55
N PRO A 39 -6.78 -8.51 -0.69
CA PRO A 39 -8.11 -8.18 -0.20
C PRO A 39 -8.04 -7.05 0.83
N THR A 40 -9.09 -6.23 0.87
CA THR A 40 -9.32 -5.27 1.95
C THR A 40 -10.77 -5.38 2.44
N ASP A 41 -11.13 -4.59 3.43
CA ASP A 41 -12.50 -4.51 3.95
C ASP A 41 -13.48 -3.83 2.98
N THR A 42 -13.01 -3.29 1.87
CA THR A 42 -13.86 -2.65 0.85
C THR A 42 -13.82 -3.40 -0.47
N VAL A 43 -12.69 -3.38 -1.16
CA VAL A 43 -12.50 -4.03 -2.47
C VAL A 43 -11.09 -4.62 -2.55
N TYR A 44 -10.85 -5.51 -3.49
CA TYR A 44 -9.47 -5.91 -3.84
C TYR A 44 -8.68 -4.71 -4.33
N GLY A 45 -7.44 -4.60 -3.86
CA GLY A 45 -6.51 -3.56 -4.25
C GLY A 45 -5.24 -4.11 -4.90
N ILE A 46 -4.57 -3.27 -5.69
CA ILE A 46 -3.19 -3.50 -6.11
C ILE A 46 -2.29 -2.79 -5.11
N GLY A 47 -1.26 -3.49 -4.66
CA GLY A 47 -0.26 -2.95 -3.76
C GLY A 47 1.15 -3.11 -4.28
N ALA A 48 2.05 -2.22 -3.87
CA ALA A 48 3.47 -2.24 -4.17
C ALA A 48 4.27 -1.67 -2.99
N ASN A 49 5.59 -1.81 -3.00
CA ASN A 49 6.44 -1.19 -2.01
C ASN A 49 6.45 0.34 -2.17
N ALA A 50 5.91 1.06 -1.20
CA ALA A 50 5.84 2.53 -1.21
C ALA A 50 7.22 3.21 -1.23
N PHE A 51 8.26 2.52 -0.77
CA PHE A 51 9.65 3.04 -0.72
C PHE A 51 10.46 2.70 -1.99
N ASP A 52 9.87 2.00 -2.95
CA ASP A 52 10.49 1.69 -4.23
C ASP A 52 9.78 2.49 -5.34
N PRO A 53 10.40 3.56 -5.87
CA PRO A 53 9.79 4.39 -6.91
C PRO A 53 9.44 3.61 -8.19
N ALA A 54 10.22 2.59 -8.53
CA ALA A 54 9.95 1.76 -9.71
C ALA A 54 8.72 0.86 -9.49
N ALA A 55 8.56 0.31 -8.28
CA ALA A 55 7.38 -0.46 -7.91
C ALA A 55 6.10 0.40 -7.89
N VAL A 56 6.20 1.63 -7.37
CA VAL A 56 5.09 2.61 -7.41
C VAL A 56 4.72 2.96 -8.85
N GLN A 57 5.71 3.16 -9.73
CA GLN A 57 5.45 3.41 -11.15
C GLN A 57 4.74 2.21 -11.80
N GLY A 58 5.20 0.99 -11.51
CA GLY A 58 4.55 -0.24 -12.00
C GLY A 58 3.09 -0.37 -11.55
N LEU A 59 2.78 0.06 -10.32
CA LEU A 59 1.41 0.11 -9.82
C LEU A 59 0.56 1.15 -10.58
N LEU A 60 1.10 2.34 -10.82
CA LEU A 60 0.41 3.39 -11.60
C LEU A 60 0.14 2.93 -13.01
N ASP A 61 1.13 2.30 -13.66
CA ASP A 61 1.01 1.76 -15.02
C ASP A 61 -0.07 0.66 -15.08
N ALA A 62 -0.10 -0.26 -14.11
CA ALA A 62 -1.12 -1.29 -14.02
C ALA A 62 -2.53 -0.72 -13.87
N LYS A 63 -2.67 0.42 -13.19
CA LYS A 63 -3.94 1.16 -13.06
C LYS A 63 -4.22 2.12 -14.21
N GLN A 64 -3.31 2.25 -15.18
CA GLN A 64 -3.39 3.24 -16.25
C GLN A 64 -3.59 4.67 -15.71
N ARG A 65 -2.86 5.01 -14.65
CA ARG A 65 -2.89 6.31 -13.98
C ARG A 65 -1.57 7.04 -14.15
N GLY A 66 -1.64 8.34 -14.33
CA GLY A 66 -0.48 9.21 -14.30
C GLY A 66 0.02 9.49 -12.88
N ARG A 67 1.17 10.14 -12.78
CA ARG A 67 1.77 10.58 -11.50
C ARG A 67 0.95 11.68 -10.81
N ASP A 68 0.02 12.31 -11.50
CA ASP A 68 -0.97 13.27 -10.99
C ASP A 68 -2.09 12.61 -10.15
N MET A 69 -2.14 11.29 -10.14
CA MET A 69 -3.08 10.50 -9.31
C MET A 69 -2.32 9.58 -8.33
N PRO A 70 -1.62 10.15 -7.33
CA PRO A 70 -0.83 9.37 -6.38
C PRO A 70 -1.70 8.37 -5.61
N PRO A 71 -1.18 7.14 -5.37
CA PRO A 71 -1.92 6.14 -4.63
C PRO A 71 -1.92 6.44 -3.14
N PRO A 72 -2.96 6.03 -2.39
CA PRO A 72 -2.94 6.08 -0.94
C PRO A 72 -1.98 5.04 -0.36
N VAL A 73 -1.45 5.31 0.82
CA VAL A 73 -0.59 4.38 1.57
C VAL A 73 -1.44 3.62 2.58
N LEU A 74 -1.35 2.29 2.55
CA LEU A 74 -1.92 1.44 3.58
C LEU A 74 -0.89 1.21 4.68
N ILE A 75 -1.26 1.45 5.92
CA ILE A 75 -0.42 1.18 7.09
C ILE A 75 -1.07 0.12 7.99
N ALA A 76 -0.24 -0.64 8.69
CA ALA A 76 -0.72 -1.74 9.53
C ALA A 76 -1.44 -1.26 10.78
N GLU A 77 -1.02 -0.12 11.34
CA GLU A 77 -1.54 0.41 12.58
C GLU A 77 -1.44 1.96 12.63
N PRO A 78 -2.34 2.63 13.36
CA PRO A 78 -2.37 4.09 13.44
C PRO A 78 -1.08 4.73 13.96
N SER A 79 -0.30 4.03 14.78
CA SER A 79 0.98 4.51 15.33
C SER A 79 2.02 4.83 14.24
N MET A 80 1.93 4.16 13.09
CA MET A 80 2.82 4.41 11.94
C MET A 80 2.58 5.77 11.27
N LEU A 81 1.44 6.40 11.52
CA LEU A 81 1.07 7.68 10.90
C LEU A 81 2.10 8.77 11.15
N ARG A 82 2.69 8.81 12.35
CA ARG A 82 3.71 9.82 12.74
C ARG A 82 5.03 9.70 11.98
N ALA A 83 5.30 8.55 11.38
CA ALA A 83 6.51 8.35 10.59
C ALA A 83 6.37 8.91 9.16
N ILE A 84 5.16 9.05 8.66
CA ILE A 84 4.88 9.40 7.25
C ILE A 84 4.14 10.73 7.09
N ALA A 85 3.47 11.23 8.12
CA ALA A 85 2.85 12.54 8.15
C ALA A 85 3.73 13.52 8.96
N ASP A 86 3.87 14.75 8.46
CA ASP A 86 4.63 15.82 9.13
C ASP A 86 3.91 16.31 10.38
N GLU A 87 2.60 16.46 10.28
CA GLU A 87 1.72 16.90 11.35
C GLU A 87 0.43 16.08 11.33
N VAL A 88 -0.03 15.65 12.49
CA VAL A 88 -1.33 15.00 12.65
C VAL A 88 -2.21 15.91 13.49
N PRO A 89 -3.10 16.70 12.87
CA PRO A 89 -4.04 17.55 13.61
C PRO A 89 -4.91 16.75 14.57
N GLU A 90 -5.32 17.36 15.66
CA GLU A 90 -6.15 16.72 16.71
C GLU A 90 -7.43 16.09 16.13
N GLY A 91 -8.11 16.79 15.19
CA GLY A 91 -9.28 16.26 14.51
C GLY A 91 -8.98 15.02 13.67
N ALA A 92 -7.82 14.98 12.98
CA ALA A 92 -7.41 13.81 12.24
C ALA A 92 -7.09 12.63 13.17
N ALA A 93 -6.41 12.88 14.28
CA ALA A 93 -6.13 11.87 15.29
C ALA A 93 -7.42 11.29 15.89
N ALA A 94 -8.42 12.13 16.17
CA ALA A 94 -9.72 11.72 16.67
C ALA A 94 -10.48 10.84 15.66
N LEU A 95 -10.47 11.23 14.38
CA LEU A 95 -11.07 10.43 13.31
C LEU A 95 -10.37 9.07 13.13
N ALA A 96 -9.04 9.07 13.14
CA ALA A 96 -8.27 7.83 13.06
C ALA A 96 -8.61 6.89 14.24
N LYS A 97 -8.68 7.42 15.45
CA LYS A 97 -9.03 6.65 16.63
C LYS A 97 -10.45 6.06 16.58
N ALA A 98 -11.40 6.81 16.01
CA ALA A 98 -12.80 6.40 15.94
C ALA A 98 -13.09 5.43 14.78
N LEU A 99 -12.40 5.56 13.65
CA LEU A 99 -12.78 4.93 12.37
C LEU A 99 -11.72 4.01 11.78
N TRP A 100 -10.55 3.89 12.37
CA TRP A 100 -9.53 2.92 11.98
C TRP A 100 -9.42 1.76 12.98
N PRO A 101 -9.24 0.54 12.50
CA PRO A 101 -9.20 0.15 11.06
C PRO A 101 -10.55 0.31 10.37
N GLY A 102 -10.54 0.64 9.08
CA GLY A 102 -11.76 0.81 8.30
C GLY A 102 -11.56 1.54 6.98
N ALA A 103 -12.67 1.95 6.38
CA ALA A 103 -12.71 2.51 5.03
C ALA A 103 -12.22 3.97 4.93
N LEU A 104 -12.02 4.66 6.05
CA LEU A 104 -11.61 6.07 6.04
C LEU A 104 -10.18 6.21 5.52
N THR A 105 -9.99 7.06 4.51
CA THR A 105 -8.69 7.57 4.08
C THR A 105 -8.51 9.00 4.55
N LEU A 106 -7.43 9.28 5.24
CA LEU A 106 -7.04 10.63 5.65
C LEU A 106 -6.00 11.18 4.69
N VAL A 107 -6.15 12.43 4.28
CA VAL A 107 -5.14 13.16 3.51
C VAL A 107 -4.48 14.17 4.44
N LEU A 108 -3.18 14.03 4.65
CA LEU A 108 -2.40 14.80 5.59
C LEU A 108 -1.19 15.41 4.89
N LYS A 109 -0.53 16.35 5.56
CA LYS A 109 0.76 16.88 5.12
C LYS A 109 1.82 15.77 5.23
N ALA A 110 2.49 15.50 4.12
CA ALA A 110 3.50 14.44 4.06
C ALA A 110 4.78 14.82 4.81
N GLN A 111 5.40 13.84 5.48
CA GLN A 111 6.75 14.00 6.00
C GLN A 111 7.76 14.09 4.85
N ALA A 112 8.47 15.21 4.75
CA ALA A 112 9.39 15.48 3.64
C ALA A 112 10.52 14.44 3.49
N LYS A 113 10.89 13.80 4.60
CA LYS A 113 11.96 12.79 4.65
C LYS A 113 11.45 11.35 4.70
N SER A 114 10.21 11.12 4.30
CA SER A 114 9.61 9.78 4.35
C SER A 114 10.31 8.75 3.44
N GLY A 115 11.04 9.21 2.43
CA GLY A 115 11.70 8.33 1.45
C GLY A 115 10.76 7.73 0.40
N MET A 116 9.49 8.12 0.39
CA MET A 116 8.50 7.67 -0.58
C MET A 116 8.39 8.64 -1.75
N ASP A 117 8.36 8.13 -2.99
CA ASP A 117 8.00 8.85 -4.19
C ASP A 117 6.71 8.27 -4.76
N LEU A 118 5.58 8.87 -4.37
CA LEU A 118 4.23 8.40 -4.75
C LEU A 118 3.70 9.11 -6.01
N GLY A 119 4.44 10.03 -6.59
CA GLY A 119 4.02 10.88 -7.68
C GLY A 119 3.87 12.35 -7.28
N GLU A 120 3.01 13.07 -7.98
CA GLU A 120 2.75 14.51 -7.76
C GLU A 120 1.77 14.70 -6.60
N THR A 121 2.25 14.55 -5.37
CA THR A 121 1.41 14.58 -4.16
C THR A 121 1.15 16.00 -3.65
N GLN A 122 1.84 17.02 -4.17
CA GLN A 122 1.76 18.41 -3.71
C GLN A 122 2.01 18.55 -2.20
N GLY A 123 2.91 17.73 -1.64
CA GLY A 123 3.26 17.74 -0.23
C GLY A 123 2.23 17.06 0.68
N THR A 124 1.30 16.31 0.12
CA THR A 124 0.31 15.55 0.89
C THR A 124 0.54 14.04 0.81
N ILE A 125 -0.06 13.30 1.73
CA ILE A 125 -0.09 11.86 1.74
C ILE A 125 -1.50 11.38 2.13
N ALA A 126 -2.05 10.47 1.35
CA ALA A 126 -3.31 9.79 1.67
C ALA A 126 -3.00 8.50 2.40
N VAL A 127 -3.60 8.29 3.58
CA VAL A 127 -3.28 7.16 4.46
C VAL A 127 -4.55 6.47 4.93
N ARG A 128 -4.52 5.14 5.00
CA ARG A 128 -5.60 4.31 5.51
C ARG A 128 -5.05 3.13 6.31
N VAL A 129 -5.77 2.74 7.37
CA VAL A 129 -5.61 1.44 8.05
C VAL A 129 -6.79 0.56 7.64
N PRO A 130 -6.61 -0.42 6.75
CA PRO A 130 -7.71 -1.29 6.31
C PRO A 130 -8.15 -2.23 7.43
N ASP A 131 -9.45 -2.51 7.53
CA ASP A 131 -9.98 -3.51 8.46
C ASP A 131 -9.95 -4.91 7.84
N HIS A 132 -8.74 -5.37 7.54
CA HIS A 132 -8.49 -6.71 7.02
C HIS A 132 -7.16 -7.23 7.58
N GLU A 133 -7.22 -8.31 8.33
CA GLU A 133 -6.06 -8.83 9.06
C GLU A 133 -4.89 -9.16 8.12
N GLY A 134 -5.15 -9.88 7.04
CA GLY A 134 -4.13 -10.22 6.04
C GLY A 134 -3.44 -8.99 5.43
N ALA A 135 -4.20 -7.93 5.12
CA ALA A 135 -3.65 -6.69 4.60
C ALA A 135 -2.78 -5.94 5.61
N ARG A 136 -3.02 -6.10 6.92
CA ARG A 136 -2.24 -5.47 8.00
C ARG A 136 -1.04 -6.27 8.46
N THR A 137 -1.00 -7.57 8.16
CA THR A 137 0.08 -8.47 8.61
C THR A 137 1.38 -8.22 7.85
N ASP A 138 1.31 -7.81 6.59
CA ASP A 138 2.47 -7.33 5.86
C ASP A 138 2.82 -5.91 6.32
N ARG A 139 3.71 -5.82 7.32
CA ARG A 139 4.15 -4.57 7.96
C ARG A 139 5.01 -3.67 7.08
N LYS A 140 5.31 -4.06 5.87
CA LYS A 140 5.99 -3.21 4.90
C LYS A 140 4.92 -2.43 4.17
N SER A 141 4.90 -1.12 4.39
CA SER A 141 3.94 -0.19 3.79
C SER A 141 3.65 -0.51 2.33
N VAL A 142 2.41 -0.88 2.05
CA VAL A 142 1.91 -1.21 0.72
C VAL A 142 1.03 -0.05 0.23
N VAL A 143 1.20 0.33 -0.99
CA VAL A 143 0.41 1.37 -1.67
C VAL A 143 -0.63 0.77 -2.56
#